data_b61d7fa315b5acc0cbc0e95819a5d90e
#
_entry.id   b61d7fa315b5acc0cbc0e95819a5d90e
#
_cell.length_a   1.000
_cell.length_b   1.000
_cell.length_c   1.000
_cell.angle_alpha   90.00
_cell.angle_beta   90.00
_cell.angle_gamma   90.00
#
_symmetry.space_group_name_H-M   'P 1'
#
loop_
_entity.id
_entity.type
_entity.pdbx_description
1 polymer ?
#
loop_
_entity_poly.entity_id
_entity_poly.type
_entity_poly.pdbx_seq_one_letter_code
_entity_poly.pdbx_strand_id
1 'polypeptide(L)'
;FRRVLFRSRNFWAAVFLGVLGIGFGAVYPKLGEELLPAWNFLSMEKKAFYSETACFFVPLAAVLPWSDSFLGEWKGGFLKAVLPRTGRLDYVGNKVVAVALSGFLTWLLAGVLISFGYFVVFFPMEHQGSFPVEEGREFLYILLRLGLLGGILSTLGGAAAAVYRSVYLAWGLPFVAYYFCMILHDRYFAQAFWLYPPQWIEGSGDW
;
A
#
# COMPACT_ATOMS: atom_id res chain seq x y z
N PHE A 1 -19.92 1.32 4.68
CA PHE A 1 -18.51 1.13 4.33
C PHE A 1 -17.64 0.82 5.56
N ARG A 2 -17.51 1.75 6.53
CA ARG A 2 -16.63 1.60 7.70
C ARG A 2 -16.85 0.29 8.49
N ARG A 3 -18.10 -0.05 8.82
CA ARG A 3 -18.41 -1.28 9.59
C ARG A 3 -18.08 -2.57 8.85
N VAL A 4 -18.15 -2.58 7.53
CA VAL A 4 -17.88 -3.75 6.70
C VAL A 4 -16.38 -3.91 6.47
N LEU A 5 -15.64 -2.83 6.20
CA LEU A 5 -14.21 -2.86 5.94
C LEU A 5 -13.42 -3.40 7.15
N PHE A 6 -13.57 -2.78 8.32
CA PHE A 6 -12.82 -3.17 9.51
C PHE A 6 -13.25 -4.51 10.11
N ARG A 7 -14.40 -5.05 9.73
CA ARG A 7 -14.84 -6.40 10.11
C ARG A 7 -14.35 -7.48 9.13
N SER A 8 -13.84 -7.09 7.98
CA SER A 8 -13.36 -8.01 6.94
C SER A 8 -12.04 -8.67 7.38
N ARG A 9 -11.99 -10.00 7.33
CA ARG A 9 -10.74 -10.75 7.57
C ARG A 9 -9.68 -10.42 6.51
N ASN A 10 -10.09 -10.21 5.27
CA ASN A 10 -9.19 -9.88 4.17
C ASN A 10 -8.49 -8.53 4.38
N PHE A 11 -9.18 -7.55 4.97
CA PHE A 11 -8.58 -6.26 5.27
C PHE A 11 -7.43 -6.39 6.28
N TRP A 12 -7.65 -7.12 7.39
CA TRP A 12 -6.60 -7.32 8.39
C TRP A 12 -5.47 -8.21 7.88
N ALA A 13 -5.78 -9.21 7.04
CA ALA A 13 -4.76 -10.01 6.36
C ALA A 13 -3.89 -9.13 5.44
N ALA A 14 -4.49 -8.20 4.71
CA ALA A 14 -3.78 -7.24 3.86
C ALA A 14 -2.88 -6.30 4.68
N VAL A 15 -3.38 -5.74 5.78
CA VAL A 15 -2.59 -4.92 6.70
C VAL A 15 -1.41 -5.72 7.26
N PHE A 16 -1.65 -6.95 7.69
CA PHE A 16 -0.61 -7.84 8.19
C PHE A 16 0.46 -8.14 7.14
N LEU A 17 0.07 -8.41 5.89
CA LEU A 17 1.01 -8.58 4.78
C LEU A 17 1.82 -7.31 4.50
N GLY A 18 1.21 -6.14 4.59
CA GLY A 18 1.92 -4.86 4.46
C GLY A 18 2.96 -4.68 5.56
N VAL A 19 2.60 -4.95 6.82
CA VAL A 19 3.51 -4.91 7.97
C VAL A 19 4.67 -5.91 7.79
N LEU A 20 4.38 -7.14 7.34
CA LEU A 20 5.42 -8.13 7.05
C LEU A 20 6.35 -7.67 5.92
N GLY A 21 5.79 -7.13 4.83
CA GLY A 21 6.59 -6.66 3.69
C GLY A 21 7.60 -5.58 4.08
N ILE A 22 7.18 -4.60 4.87
CA ILE A 22 8.06 -3.56 5.39
C ILE A 22 9.03 -4.14 6.45
N GLY A 23 8.52 -4.97 7.35
CA GLY A 23 9.30 -5.56 8.45
C GLY A 23 10.44 -6.47 7.96
N PHE A 24 10.22 -7.27 6.92
CA PHE A 24 11.30 -8.08 6.32
C PHE A 24 12.35 -7.25 5.59
N GLY A 25 12.01 -6.04 5.16
CA GLY A 25 12.95 -5.09 4.58
C GLY A 25 13.75 -4.28 5.61
N ALA A 26 13.47 -4.50 6.89
CA ALA A 26 14.11 -3.77 7.97
C ALA A 26 15.62 -4.04 8.03
N VAL A 27 16.40 -2.97 8.07
CA VAL A 27 17.82 -3.03 8.37
C VAL A 27 17.97 -2.86 9.87
N TYR A 28 18.35 -3.91 10.57
CA TYR A 28 18.57 -3.86 12.01
C TYR A 28 19.98 -3.34 12.30
N PRO A 29 20.15 -2.42 13.27
CA PRO A 29 21.48 -2.03 13.75
C PRO A 29 22.15 -3.24 14.40
N LYS A 30 23.48 -3.34 14.30
CA LYS A 30 24.25 -4.36 15.02
C LYS A 30 24.06 -4.12 16.51
N LEU A 31 23.43 -5.07 17.18
CA LEU A 31 23.25 -5.06 18.63
C LEU A 31 24.62 -5.13 19.31
N GLY A 32 25.02 -4.05 19.98
CA GLY A 32 26.28 -4.01 20.75
C GLY A 32 27.18 -2.82 20.46
N GLU A 33 26.86 -1.97 19.51
CA GLU A 33 27.55 -0.70 19.26
C GLU A 33 26.87 0.45 20.01
N GLU A 34 27.60 1.56 20.17
CA GLU A 34 27.21 2.79 20.88
C GLU A 34 25.75 3.22 20.64
N LEU A 35 25.19 3.97 21.61
CA LEU A 35 23.83 4.51 21.50
C LEU A 35 23.59 5.13 20.10
N LEU A 36 22.49 4.75 19.49
CA LEU A 36 22.13 5.22 18.13
C LEU A 36 21.95 6.75 18.09
N PRO A 37 22.23 7.39 16.95
CA PRO A 37 21.93 8.82 16.77
C PRO A 37 20.47 9.12 17.08
N ALA A 38 20.18 10.36 17.49
CA ALA A 38 18.80 10.77 17.77
C ALA A 38 17.92 10.60 16.52
N TRP A 39 16.73 10.05 16.70
CA TRP A 39 15.73 9.82 15.64
C TRP A 39 16.19 8.91 14.48
N ASN A 40 17.17 8.06 14.74
CA ASN A 40 17.71 7.15 13.72
C ASN A 40 16.66 6.13 13.23
N PHE A 41 15.67 5.78 14.07
CA PHE A 41 14.59 4.88 13.68
C PHE A 41 13.82 5.37 12.44
N LEU A 42 13.64 6.70 12.25
CA LEU A 42 13.00 7.26 11.07
C LEU A 42 13.79 6.96 9.78
N SER A 43 15.12 7.06 9.85
CA SER A 43 15.98 6.76 8.69
C SER A 43 16.00 5.27 8.35
N MET A 44 15.97 4.41 9.38
CA MET A 44 15.87 2.96 9.21
C MET A 44 14.53 2.56 8.61
N GLU A 45 13.47 3.16 9.11
CA GLU A 45 12.12 2.91 8.62
C GLU A 45 11.95 3.34 7.16
N LYS A 46 12.47 4.51 6.76
CA LYS A 46 12.49 4.93 5.35
C LYS A 46 13.15 3.88 4.46
N LYS A 47 14.30 3.34 4.87
CA LYS A 47 14.99 2.27 4.13
C LYS A 47 14.14 1.01 4.03
N ALA A 48 13.39 0.67 5.07
CA ALA A 48 12.49 -0.48 5.06
C ALA A 48 11.33 -0.30 4.06
N PHE A 49 10.78 0.92 3.95
CA PHE A 49 9.74 1.24 2.95
C PHE A 49 10.23 1.13 1.50
N TYR A 50 11.50 1.43 1.24
CA TYR A 50 12.11 1.34 -0.10
C TYR A 50 12.68 -0.04 -0.41
N SER A 51 12.62 -0.97 0.53
CA SER A 51 13.16 -2.32 0.33
C SER A 51 12.45 -3.08 -0.78
N GLU A 52 13.17 -3.97 -1.45
CA GLU A 52 12.61 -4.86 -2.48
C GLU A 52 11.46 -5.70 -1.94
N THR A 53 11.56 -6.12 -0.67
CA THR A 53 10.50 -6.88 0.01
C THR A 53 9.24 -6.05 0.19
N ALA A 54 9.34 -4.80 0.64
CA ALA A 54 8.19 -3.90 0.72
C ALA A 54 7.55 -3.71 -0.66
N CYS A 55 8.36 -3.40 -1.69
CA CYS A 55 7.90 -3.25 -3.07
C CYS A 55 7.19 -4.51 -3.59
N PHE A 56 7.65 -5.71 -3.21
CA PHE A 56 7.00 -6.97 -3.58
C PHE A 56 5.60 -7.09 -2.99
N PHE A 57 5.41 -6.71 -1.72
CA PHE A 57 4.13 -6.83 -1.04
C PHE A 57 3.13 -5.73 -1.41
N VAL A 58 3.60 -4.61 -2.01
CA VAL A 58 2.72 -3.48 -2.39
C VAL A 58 1.52 -3.92 -3.22
N PRO A 59 1.66 -4.57 -4.38
CA PRO A 59 0.52 -4.94 -5.19
C PRO A 59 -0.33 -6.05 -4.54
N LEU A 60 0.27 -6.94 -3.77
CA LEU A 60 -0.44 -8.03 -3.11
C LEU A 60 -1.36 -7.52 -2.00
N ALA A 61 -0.83 -6.72 -1.09
CA ALA A 61 -1.60 -6.20 0.03
C ALA A 61 -2.67 -5.18 -0.42
N ALA A 62 -2.42 -4.41 -1.48
CA ALA A 62 -3.36 -3.42 -1.98
C ALA A 62 -4.68 -4.03 -2.47
N VAL A 63 -4.64 -5.19 -3.12
CA VAL A 63 -5.81 -5.78 -3.78
C VAL A 63 -6.67 -6.67 -2.89
N LEU A 64 -6.10 -7.20 -1.79
CA LEU A 64 -6.79 -8.15 -0.92
C LEU A 64 -8.07 -7.61 -0.25
N PRO A 65 -8.14 -6.34 0.20
CA PRO A 65 -9.23 -5.90 1.06
C PRO A 65 -10.60 -5.96 0.39
N TRP A 66 -10.72 -5.48 -0.85
CA TRP A 66 -12.03 -5.28 -1.48
C TRP A 66 -12.06 -5.29 -3.01
N SER A 67 -10.99 -5.66 -3.68
CA SER A 67 -10.94 -5.67 -5.15
C SER A 67 -11.96 -6.64 -5.77
N ASP A 68 -12.30 -7.74 -5.09
CA ASP A 68 -13.27 -8.74 -5.51
C ASP A 68 -14.71 -8.45 -5.08
N SER A 69 -14.94 -7.36 -4.35
CA SER A 69 -16.25 -7.02 -3.76
C SER A 69 -17.37 -6.86 -4.79
N PHE A 70 -17.05 -6.40 -6.00
CA PHE A 70 -18.01 -6.34 -7.10
C PHE A 70 -18.53 -7.73 -7.48
N LEU A 71 -17.63 -8.72 -7.52
CA LEU A 71 -18.00 -10.12 -7.84
C LEU A 71 -18.91 -10.72 -6.80
N GLY A 72 -18.67 -10.46 -5.53
CA GLY A 72 -19.53 -10.90 -4.43
C GLY A 72 -20.94 -10.36 -4.57
N GLU A 73 -21.08 -9.06 -4.86
CA GLU A 73 -22.38 -8.41 -5.06
C GLU A 73 -23.09 -8.89 -6.34
N TRP A 74 -22.32 -9.14 -7.41
CA TRP A 74 -22.88 -9.64 -8.66
C TRP A 74 -23.40 -11.08 -8.51
N LYS A 75 -22.60 -11.97 -7.92
CA LYS A 75 -22.97 -13.37 -7.67
C LYS A 75 -24.13 -13.48 -6.67
N GLY A 76 -24.16 -12.61 -5.66
CA GLY A 76 -25.24 -12.55 -4.67
C GLY A 76 -26.56 -11.95 -5.17
N GLY A 77 -26.63 -11.49 -6.43
CA GLY A 77 -27.83 -10.87 -7.00
C GLY A 77 -28.15 -9.48 -6.46
N PHE A 78 -27.32 -8.92 -5.58
CA PHE A 78 -27.50 -7.61 -4.96
C PHE A 78 -27.59 -6.46 -5.98
N LEU A 79 -26.88 -6.57 -7.09
CA LEU A 79 -26.90 -5.60 -8.18
C LEU A 79 -28.30 -5.40 -8.77
N LYS A 80 -29.09 -6.48 -8.90
CA LYS A 80 -30.45 -6.41 -9.45
C LYS A 80 -31.39 -5.57 -8.58
N ALA A 81 -31.13 -5.55 -7.27
CA ALA A 81 -31.95 -4.79 -6.31
C ALA A 81 -31.49 -3.32 -6.19
N VAL A 82 -30.21 -3.04 -6.36
CA VAL A 82 -29.63 -1.71 -6.11
C VAL A 82 -29.63 -0.83 -7.35
N LEU A 83 -29.26 -1.36 -8.52
CA LEU A 83 -29.16 -0.58 -9.76
C LEU A 83 -30.44 0.20 -10.16
N PRO A 84 -31.66 -0.34 -9.98
CA PRO A 84 -32.87 0.43 -10.29
C PRO A 84 -33.09 1.62 -9.37
N ARG A 85 -32.51 1.60 -8.15
CA ARG A 85 -32.72 2.65 -7.12
C ARG A 85 -31.68 3.75 -7.14
N THR A 86 -30.41 3.42 -7.45
CA THR A 86 -29.27 4.34 -7.32
C THR A 86 -28.70 4.83 -8.65
N GLY A 87 -29.12 4.26 -9.76
CA GLY A 87 -28.46 4.54 -11.05
C GLY A 87 -27.12 3.83 -11.19
N ARG A 88 -26.68 3.64 -12.44
CA ARG A 88 -25.44 2.89 -12.74
C ARG A 88 -24.19 3.69 -12.42
N LEU A 89 -24.17 4.98 -12.75
CA LEU A 89 -22.98 5.83 -12.56
C LEU A 89 -22.71 6.05 -11.07
N ASP A 90 -23.74 6.34 -10.28
CA ASP A 90 -23.60 6.53 -8.83
C ASP A 90 -23.09 5.27 -8.12
N TYR A 91 -23.61 4.10 -8.53
CA TYR A 91 -23.15 2.84 -8.00
C TYR A 91 -21.67 2.61 -8.32
N VAL A 92 -21.25 2.77 -9.59
CA VAL A 92 -19.86 2.57 -10.01
C VAL A 92 -18.93 3.57 -9.32
N GLY A 93 -19.29 4.85 -9.28
CA GLY A 93 -18.50 5.89 -8.62
C GLY A 93 -18.26 5.58 -7.14
N ASN A 94 -19.33 5.27 -6.40
CA ASN A 94 -19.24 4.90 -5.00
C ASN A 94 -18.40 3.62 -4.79
N LYS A 95 -18.46 2.68 -5.71
CA LYS A 95 -17.70 1.44 -5.64
C LYS A 95 -16.21 1.67 -5.86
N VAL A 96 -15.86 2.47 -6.86
CA VAL A 96 -14.46 2.86 -7.15
C VAL A 96 -13.85 3.56 -5.94
N VAL A 97 -14.56 4.56 -5.39
CA VAL A 97 -14.10 5.27 -4.18
C VAL A 97 -13.92 4.32 -3.00
N ALA A 98 -14.86 3.40 -2.79
CA ALA A 98 -14.77 2.44 -1.68
C ALA A 98 -13.58 1.50 -1.83
N VAL A 99 -13.32 1.00 -3.04
CA VAL A 99 -12.18 0.12 -3.34
C VAL A 99 -10.87 0.90 -3.21
N ALA A 100 -10.78 2.12 -3.75
CA ALA A 100 -9.62 2.99 -3.62
C ALA A 100 -9.28 3.27 -2.15
N LEU A 101 -10.28 3.66 -1.37
CA LEU A 101 -10.11 3.92 0.06
C LEU A 101 -9.68 2.67 0.84
N SER A 102 -10.13 1.49 0.44
CA SER A 102 -9.72 0.25 1.11
C SER A 102 -8.23 -0.03 0.92
N GLY A 103 -7.72 0.11 -0.30
CA GLY A 103 -6.29 -0.04 -0.60
C GLY A 103 -5.42 1.04 0.07
N PHE A 104 -5.88 2.29 0.01
CA PHE A 104 -5.23 3.43 0.68
C PHE A 104 -5.10 3.21 2.19
N LEU A 105 -6.20 2.88 2.86
CA LEU A 105 -6.24 2.65 4.31
C LEU A 105 -5.41 1.44 4.73
N THR A 106 -5.32 0.41 3.92
CA THR A 106 -4.48 -0.77 4.19
C THR A 106 -3.02 -0.37 4.36
N TRP A 107 -2.47 0.38 3.40
CA TRP A 107 -1.08 0.80 3.44
C TRP A 107 -0.80 1.88 4.47
N LEU A 108 -1.73 2.80 4.67
CA LEU A 108 -1.61 3.79 5.72
C LEU A 108 -1.59 3.15 7.11
N LEU A 109 -2.48 2.19 7.37
CA LEU A 109 -2.49 1.46 8.65
C LEU A 109 -1.26 0.56 8.82
N ALA A 110 -0.83 -0.15 7.76
CA ALA A 110 0.38 -0.96 7.81
C ALA A 110 1.61 -0.10 8.13
N GLY A 111 1.75 1.05 7.47
CA GLY A 111 2.81 2.01 7.74
C GLY A 111 2.78 2.52 9.18
N VAL A 112 1.64 3.00 9.65
CA VAL A 112 1.50 3.50 11.04
C VAL A 112 1.81 2.41 12.07
N LEU A 113 1.38 1.18 11.84
CA LEU A 113 1.65 0.07 12.76
C LEU A 113 3.14 -0.28 12.82
N ILE A 114 3.82 -0.32 11.67
CA ILE A 114 5.26 -0.60 11.65
C ILE A 114 6.04 0.55 12.27
N SER A 115 5.65 1.81 12.01
CA SER A 115 6.25 3.00 12.63
C SER A 115 6.14 2.96 14.15
N PHE A 116 4.98 2.60 14.64
CA PHE A 116 4.80 2.42 16.08
C PHE A 116 5.72 1.31 16.61
N GLY A 117 5.87 0.21 15.88
CA GLY A 117 6.81 -0.87 16.24
C GLY A 117 8.25 -0.38 16.30
N TYR A 118 8.73 0.35 15.28
CA TYR A 118 10.07 0.95 15.26
C TYR A 118 10.28 1.93 16.41
N PHE A 119 9.31 2.80 16.66
CA PHE A 119 9.34 3.73 17.78
C PHE A 119 9.49 3.01 19.11
N VAL A 120 8.68 1.99 19.39
CA VAL A 120 8.71 1.26 20.68
C VAL A 120 10.04 0.51 20.88
N VAL A 121 10.60 -0.06 19.82
CA VAL A 121 11.82 -0.89 19.90
C VAL A 121 13.08 -0.04 19.91
N PHE A 122 13.21 0.95 19.03
CA PHE A 122 14.48 1.66 18.81
C PHE A 122 14.58 2.99 19.53
N PHE A 123 13.48 3.71 19.76
CA PHE A 123 13.53 4.99 20.46
C PHE A 123 14.20 4.93 21.84
N PRO A 124 14.01 3.87 22.66
CA PRO A 124 14.72 3.74 23.96
C PRO A 124 16.24 3.56 23.83
N MET A 125 16.74 3.17 22.62
CA MET A 125 18.16 2.92 22.34
C MET A 125 18.86 4.13 21.70
N GLU A 126 18.15 5.24 21.52
CA GLU A 126 18.64 6.44 20.85
C GLU A 126 19.03 7.54 21.81
N HIS A 127 19.96 8.40 21.39
CA HIS A 127 20.26 9.62 22.13
C HIS A 127 19.09 10.60 22.09
N GLN A 128 18.88 11.32 23.19
CA GLN A 128 17.89 12.39 23.22
C GLN A 128 18.32 13.55 22.30
N GLY A 129 17.42 13.97 21.40
CA GLY A 129 17.66 15.06 20.47
C GLY A 129 16.36 15.78 20.09
N SER A 130 16.49 16.96 19.47
CA SER A 130 15.34 17.69 18.94
C SER A 130 14.69 16.92 17.77
N PHE A 131 13.35 16.98 17.66
CA PHE A 131 12.63 16.32 16.58
C PHE A 131 13.02 16.88 15.21
N PRO A 132 13.47 16.05 14.26
CA PRO A 132 13.85 16.49 12.92
C PRO A 132 12.57 16.67 12.07
N VAL A 133 12.06 17.89 12.03
CA VAL A 133 10.79 18.23 11.35
C VAL A 133 10.81 17.85 9.87
N GLU A 134 11.95 18.06 9.20
CA GLU A 134 12.10 17.72 7.77
C GLU A 134 11.96 16.21 7.53
N GLU A 135 12.62 15.39 8.33
CA GLU A 135 12.52 13.93 8.22
C GLU A 135 11.11 13.42 8.53
N GLY A 136 10.45 14.01 9.51
CA GLY A 136 9.06 13.69 9.84
C GLY A 136 8.09 14.05 8.70
N ARG A 137 8.35 15.17 8.01
CA ARG A 137 7.57 15.60 6.84
C ARG A 137 7.78 14.64 5.66
N GLU A 138 9.02 14.28 5.36
CA GLU A 138 9.33 13.30 4.31
C GLU A 138 8.66 11.96 4.58
N PHE A 139 8.73 11.50 5.82
CA PHE A 139 8.08 10.28 6.25
C PHE A 139 6.55 10.30 6.00
N LEU A 140 5.90 11.42 6.33
CA LEU A 140 4.47 11.58 6.05
C LEU A 140 4.17 11.50 4.54
N TYR A 141 5.01 12.09 3.71
CA TYR A 141 4.87 12.00 2.25
C TYR A 141 5.03 10.57 1.74
N ILE A 142 5.95 9.79 2.29
CA ILE A 142 6.12 8.36 1.94
C ILE A 142 4.84 7.59 2.26
N LEU A 143 4.28 7.77 3.45
CA LEU A 143 3.03 7.12 3.86
C LEU A 143 1.86 7.48 2.93
N LEU A 144 1.72 8.75 2.58
CA LEU A 144 0.66 9.21 1.69
C LEU A 144 0.82 8.64 0.27
N ARG A 145 2.04 8.65 -0.28
CA ARG A 145 2.34 8.09 -1.61
C ARG A 145 2.07 6.59 -1.66
N LEU A 146 2.52 5.86 -0.63
CA LEU A 146 2.28 4.43 -0.52
C LEU A 146 0.77 4.12 -0.41
N GLY A 147 0.04 4.90 0.37
CA GLY A 147 -1.42 4.81 0.45
C GLY A 147 -2.10 5.08 -0.89
N LEU A 148 -1.71 6.15 -1.60
CA LEU A 148 -2.23 6.46 -2.94
C LEU A 148 -1.96 5.34 -3.94
N LEU A 149 -0.73 4.82 -3.95
CA LEU A 149 -0.36 3.68 -4.80
C LEU A 149 -1.21 2.46 -4.49
N GLY A 150 -1.42 2.15 -3.20
CA GLY A 150 -2.32 1.10 -2.75
C GLY A 150 -3.76 1.30 -3.24
N GLY A 151 -4.26 2.52 -3.20
CA GLY A 151 -5.58 2.89 -3.73
C GLY A 151 -5.68 2.67 -5.25
N ILE A 152 -4.66 3.09 -6.01
CA ILE A 152 -4.61 2.91 -7.48
C ILE A 152 -4.59 1.41 -7.84
N LEU A 153 -3.72 0.63 -7.21
CA LEU A 153 -3.62 -0.81 -7.46
C LEU A 153 -4.91 -1.56 -7.07
N SER A 154 -5.54 -1.16 -5.97
CA SER A 154 -6.82 -1.71 -5.55
C SER A 154 -7.93 -1.43 -6.57
N THR A 155 -8.00 -0.20 -7.12
CA THR A 155 -8.98 0.15 -8.17
C THR A 155 -8.73 -0.59 -9.46
N LEU A 156 -7.47 -0.78 -9.84
CA LEU A 156 -7.10 -1.61 -11.00
C LEU A 156 -7.61 -3.05 -10.84
N GLY A 157 -7.43 -3.64 -9.65
CA GLY A 157 -7.97 -4.95 -9.30
C GLY A 157 -9.50 -4.98 -9.36
N GLY A 158 -10.16 -3.95 -8.83
CA GLY A 158 -11.61 -3.82 -8.88
C GLY A 158 -12.14 -3.70 -10.31
N ALA A 159 -11.46 -2.95 -11.18
CA ALA A 159 -11.78 -2.85 -12.60
C ALA A 159 -11.60 -4.20 -13.32
N ALA A 160 -10.50 -4.90 -13.04
CA ALA A 160 -10.28 -6.25 -13.57
C ALA A 160 -11.39 -7.24 -13.14
N ALA A 161 -11.81 -7.18 -11.87
CA ALA A 161 -12.93 -7.98 -11.36
C ALA A 161 -14.23 -7.70 -12.13
N ALA A 162 -14.50 -6.43 -12.41
CA ALA A 162 -15.72 -6.02 -13.12
C ALA A 162 -15.74 -6.48 -14.58
N VAL A 163 -14.60 -6.35 -15.28
CA VAL A 163 -14.47 -6.68 -16.71
C VAL A 163 -14.43 -8.20 -16.92
N TYR A 164 -13.55 -8.88 -16.23
CA TYR A 164 -13.26 -10.30 -16.47
C TYR A 164 -14.11 -11.24 -15.60
N ARG A 165 -14.85 -10.74 -14.61
CA ARG A 165 -15.67 -11.51 -13.69
C ARG A 165 -14.92 -12.65 -12.99
N SER A 166 -13.63 -12.46 -12.73
CA SER A 166 -12.71 -13.42 -12.14
C SER A 166 -12.00 -12.83 -10.92
N VAL A 167 -12.04 -13.54 -9.78
CA VAL A 167 -11.30 -13.18 -8.57
C VAL A 167 -9.78 -13.26 -8.80
N TYR A 168 -9.34 -14.26 -9.56
CA TYR A 168 -7.92 -14.45 -9.87
C TYR A 168 -7.33 -13.29 -10.64
N LEU A 169 -8.09 -12.73 -11.60
CA LEU A 169 -7.66 -11.56 -12.36
C LEU A 169 -7.76 -10.27 -11.54
N ALA A 170 -8.71 -10.19 -10.61
CA ALA A 170 -8.79 -9.07 -9.68
C ALA A 170 -7.52 -8.94 -8.82
N TRP A 171 -6.94 -10.06 -8.41
CA TRP A 171 -5.72 -10.08 -7.58
C TRP A 171 -4.44 -10.11 -8.42
N GLY A 172 -4.44 -10.87 -9.51
CA GLY A 172 -3.24 -11.08 -10.33
C GLY A 172 -2.91 -9.95 -11.28
N LEU A 173 -3.90 -9.28 -11.87
CA LEU A 173 -3.64 -8.25 -12.89
C LEU A 173 -2.89 -7.03 -12.34
N PRO A 174 -3.21 -6.46 -11.17
CA PRO A 174 -2.43 -5.37 -10.59
C PRO A 174 -0.99 -5.77 -10.26
N PHE A 175 -0.79 -7.01 -9.81
CA PHE A 175 0.55 -7.55 -9.56
C PHE A 175 1.36 -7.65 -10.87
N VAL A 176 0.79 -8.24 -11.90
CA VAL A 176 1.43 -8.37 -13.22
C VAL A 176 1.72 -6.98 -13.82
N ALA A 177 0.77 -6.06 -13.75
CA ALA A 177 0.95 -4.70 -14.27
C ALA A 177 2.08 -3.94 -13.55
N TYR A 178 2.16 -4.06 -12.22
CA TYR A 178 3.20 -3.45 -11.41
C TYR A 178 4.60 -3.95 -11.80
N TYR A 179 4.77 -5.27 -11.89
CA TYR A 179 6.06 -5.86 -12.28
C TYR A 179 6.37 -5.68 -13.77
N PHE A 180 5.35 -5.62 -14.61
CA PHE A 180 5.55 -5.30 -16.02
C PHE A 180 6.12 -3.89 -16.20
N CYS A 181 5.65 -2.91 -15.44
CA CYS A 181 6.23 -1.56 -15.42
C CYS A 181 7.70 -1.57 -14.97
N MET A 182 8.05 -2.35 -13.92
CA MET A 182 9.45 -2.50 -13.49
C MET A 182 10.33 -3.08 -14.61
N ILE A 183 9.88 -4.17 -15.24
CA ILE A 183 10.64 -4.83 -16.32
C ILE A 183 10.80 -3.91 -17.52
N LEU A 184 9.75 -3.17 -17.87
CA LEU A 184 9.82 -2.20 -18.97
C LEU A 184 10.84 -1.10 -18.70
N HIS A 185 10.85 -0.55 -17.50
CA HIS A 185 11.83 0.44 -17.09
C HIS A 185 13.26 -0.12 -17.18
N ASP A 186 13.52 -1.26 -16.52
CA ASP A 186 14.86 -1.80 -16.38
C ASP A 186 15.48 -2.27 -17.70
N ARG A 187 14.65 -2.75 -18.63
CA ARG A 187 15.16 -3.33 -19.90
C ARG A 187 15.06 -2.40 -21.11
N TYR A 188 14.07 -1.53 -21.16
CA TYR A 188 13.76 -0.78 -22.39
C TYR A 188 13.75 0.72 -22.21
N PHE A 189 13.33 1.22 -21.04
CA PHE A 189 13.07 2.64 -20.82
C PHE A 189 13.74 3.16 -19.54
N ALA A 190 15.03 2.92 -19.37
CA ALA A 190 15.76 3.32 -18.17
C ALA A 190 15.72 4.84 -17.87
N GLN A 191 15.38 5.67 -18.88
CA GLN A 191 15.21 7.12 -18.70
C GLN A 191 13.79 7.53 -18.30
N ALA A 192 12.82 6.60 -18.38
CA ALA A 192 11.42 6.89 -18.07
C ALA A 192 11.11 6.62 -16.60
N PHE A 193 11.57 7.51 -15.72
CA PHE A 193 11.41 7.39 -14.26
C PHE A 193 9.95 7.25 -13.82
N TRP A 194 9.01 7.84 -14.55
CA TRP A 194 7.58 7.70 -14.29
C TRP A 194 7.06 6.25 -14.45
N LEU A 195 7.81 5.38 -15.13
CA LEU A 195 7.45 3.97 -15.32
C LEU A 195 7.97 3.07 -14.19
N TYR A 196 8.82 3.59 -13.29
CA TYR A 196 9.46 2.79 -12.24
C TYR A 196 8.70 2.86 -10.92
N PRO A 197 7.93 1.82 -10.54
CA PRO A 197 7.08 1.83 -9.35
C PRO A 197 7.77 2.15 -8.03
N PRO A 198 9.02 1.71 -7.75
CA PRO A 198 9.72 2.12 -6.54
C PRO A 198 9.90 3.62 -6.40
N GLN A 199 10.11 4.37 -7.51
CA GLN A 199 10.22 5.83 -7.46
C GLN A 199 8.90 6.53 -7.14
N TRP A 200 7.76 5.90 -7.41
CA TRP A 200 6.46 6.46 -7.00
C TRP A 200 6.34 6.56 -5.47
N ILE A 201 7.07 5.73 -4.74
CA ILE A 201 7.14 5.77 -3.29
C ILE A 201 8.21 6.76 -2.84
N GLU A 202 9.42 6.68 -3.41
CA GLU A 202 10.57 7.50 -3.04
C GLU A 202 10.40 8.97 -3.42
N GLY A 203 9.92 9.23 -4.63
CA GLY A 203 9.66 10.58 -5.13
C GLY A 203 10.90 11.45 -5.31
N SER A 204 12.06 10.83 -5.47
CA SER A 204 13.37 11.49 -5.65
C SER A 204 13.69 11.82 -7.11
N GLY A 205 12.81 11.48 -8.05
CA GLY A 205 13.03 11.72 -9.47
C GLY A 205 12.74 13.16 -9.88
N ASP A 206 13.64 13.76 -10.66
CA ASP A 206 13.35 14.95 -11.44
C ASP A 206 12.31 14.57 -12.50
N TRP A 207 11.08 15.07 -12.31
CA TRP A 207 9.92 14.82 -13.20
C TRP A 207 9.95 15.74 -14.41
#